data_da94e5ccea708e6eef68354a03b9148c
#
_entry.id   da94e5ccea708e6eef68354a03b9148c
#
_cell.length_a   1.000
_cell.length_b   1.000
_cell.length_c   1.000
_cell.angle_alpha   90.00
_cell.angle_beta   90.00
_cell.angle_gamma   90.00
#
_symmetry.space_group_name_H-M   'P 1'
#
loop_
_entity.id
_entity.type
_entity.pdbx_description
1 polymer ?
#
loop_
_entity_poly.entity_id
_entity_poly.type
_entity_poly.pdbx_seq_one_letter_code
_entity_poly.pdbx_strand_id
1 'polypeptide(L)'
;MLDSALKEVYTKFKLHFYKSVFGRIQNRELSLTAVETFCIEIIYAMDNPTVSEFAAFIQISSPNAAYKVNSLIKKGYLRKVQSENDKREFHLEVTEKYLDYYNISNSYVDEVVNRIKNRFDGKELELLEEVLKITAVDLMPELNEIENIKV
;
A
#
# COMPACT_ATOMS: atom_id res chain seq x y z
N MET A 1 -9.29 3.13 26.66
CA MET A 1 -9.36 1.66 26.65
C MET A 1 -8.81 1.17 25.34
N LEU A 2 -8.67 -0.15 25.11
CA LEU A 2 -7.97 -0.69 23.92
C LEU A 2 -8.56 -0.19 22.59
N ASP A 3 -9.89 -0.20 22.47
CA ASP A 3 -10.59 0.24 21.28
C ASP A 3 -10.32 1.70 20.90
N SER A 4 -10.32 2.60 21.88
CA SER A 4 -10.00 4.01 21.66
C SER A 4 -8.53 4.22 21.30
N ALA A 5 -7.62 3.49 21.95
CA ALA A 5 -6.19 3.58 21.67
C ALA A 5 -5.87 3.09 20.24
N LEU A 6 -6.42 1.95 19.85
CA LEU A 6 -6.23 1.43 18.48
C LEU A 6 -6.80 2.37 17.42
N LYS A 7 -8.03 2.89 17.62
CA LYS A 7 -8.65 3.86 16.72
C LYS A 7 -7.85 5.16 16.62
N GLU A 8 -7.27 5.63 17.72
CA GLU A 8 -6.41 6.82 17.72
C GLU A 8 -5.14 6.61 16.90
N VAL A 9 -4.44 5.49 17.12
CA VAL A 9 -3.23 5.13 16.37
C VAL A 9 -3.54 5.04 14.87
N TYR A 10 -4.57 4.27 14.50
CA TYR A 10 -5.01 4.14 13.11
C TYR A 10 -5.35 5.49 12.48
N THR A 11 -6.08 6.34 13.21
CA THR A 11 -6.46 7.65 12.72
C THR A 11 -5.25 8.55 12.51
N LYS A 12 -4.26 8.52 13.39
CA LYS A 12 -3.01 9.30 13.24
C LYS A 12 -2.22 8.86 12.01
N PHE A 13 -2.06 7.55 11.77
CA PHE A 13 -1.43 7.06 10.53
C PHE A 13 -2.19 7.49 9.28
N LYS A 14 -3.50 7.34 9.28
CA LYS A 14 -4.36 7.73 8.16
C LYS A 14 -4.27 9.22 7.86
N LEU A 15 -4.37 10.08 8.88
CA LEU A 15 -4.27 11.53 8.69
C LEU A 15 -2.88 11.98 8.23
N HIS A 16 -1.82 11.34 8.75
CA HIS A 16 -0.46 11.63 8.29
C HIS A 16 -0.31 11.27 6.81
N PHE A 17 -0.82 10.11 6.40
CA PHE A 17 -0.83 9.69 4.99
C PHE A 17 -1.57 10.70 4.10
N TYR A 18 -2.79 11.07 4.46
CA TYR A 18 -3.57 12.04 3.69
C TYR A 18 -2.86 13.40 3.58
N LYS A 19 -2.36 13.90 4.68
CA LYS A 19 -1.59 15.17 4.70
C LYS A 19 -0.37 15.09 3.79
N SER A 20 0.36 13.98 3.82
CA SER A 20 1.52 13.74 2.96
C SER A 20 1.15 13.73 1.47
N VAL A 21 0.08 13.02 1.10
CA VAL A 21 -0.42 12.97 -0.29
C VAL A 21 -0.84 14.36 -0.77
N PHE A 22 -1.63 15.10 0.01
CA PHE A 22 -2.05 16.45 -0.35
C PHE A 22 -0.88 17.41 -0.50
N GLY A 23 0.11 17.36 0.41
CA GLY A 23 1.31 18.19 0.34
C GLY A 23 2.09 17.98 -0.96
N ARG A 24 2.22 16.75 -1.41
CA ARG A 24 2.93 16.40 -2.66
C ARG A 24 2.18 16.83 -3.90
N ILE A 25 0.85 16.65 -3.94
CA ILE A 25 0.00 17.10 -5.05
C ILE A 25 0.11 18.61 -5.21
N GLN A 26 0.05 19.38 -4.11
CA GLN A 26 0.17 20.83 -4.15
C GLN A 26 1.55 21.32 -4.61
N ASN A 27 2.61 20.66 -4.16
CA ASN A 27 3.97 21.00 -4.53
C ASN A 27 4.37 20.53 -5.94
N ARG A 28 3.45 19.88 -6.68
CA ARG A 28 3.69 19.31 -8.02
C ARG A 28 4.86 18.32 -8.08
N GLU A 29 5.24 17.76 -6.94
CA GLU A 29 6.26 16.71 -6.87
C GLU A 29 5.77 15.41 -7.52
N LEU A 30 4.45 15.26 -7.65
CA LEU A 30 3.79 14.14 -8.27
C LEU A 30 2.91 14.58 -9.42
N SER A 31 3.01 13.85 -10.52
CA SER A 31 2.04 13.92 -11.61
C SER A 31 0.78 13.08 -11.38
N LEU A 32 0.61 12.52 -10.15
CA LEU A 32 -0.51 11.67 -9.77
C LEU A 32 -1.64 12.45 -9.13
N THR A 33 -2.87 12.10 -9.48
CA THR A 33 -4.07 12.48 -8.71
C THR A 33 -4.16 11.67 -7.41
N ALA A 34 -5.02 12.08 -6.48
CA ALA A 34 -5.27 11.31 -5.25
C ALA A 34 -5.76 9.88 -5.54
N VAL A 35 -6.67 9.73 -6.51
CA VAL A 35 -7.18 8.42 -6.92
C VAL A 35 -6.10 7.55 -7.54
N GLU A 36 -5.25 8.10 -8.39
CA GLU A 36 -4.10 7.37 -8.96
C GLU A 36 -3.12 6.95 -7.88
N THR A 37 -2.89 7.78 -6.88
CA THR A 37 -2.06 7.43 -5.72
C THR A 37 -2.64 6.24 -4.97
N PHE A 38 -3.94 6.22 -4.69
CA PHE A 38 -4.57 5.07 -4.05
C PHE A 38 -4.50 3.80 -4.91
N CYS A 39 -4.71 3.92 -6.21
CA CYS A 39 -4.60 2.78 -7.12
C CYS A 39 -3.20 2.15 -7.11
N ILE A 40 -2.14 2.96 -7.19
CA ILE A 40 -0.79 2.43 -7.22
C ILE A 40 -0.35 1.84 -5.87
N GLU A 41 -0.80 2.42 -4.75
CA GLU A 41 -0.58 1.85 -3.42
C GLU A 41 -1.21 0.46 -3.29
N ILE A 42 -2.44 0.30 -3.78
CA ILE A 42 -3.13 -1.01 -3.79
C ILE A 42 -2.39 -2.00 -4.68
N ILE A 43 -2.02 -1.61 -5.90
CA ILE A 43 -1.28 -2.47 -6.83
C ILE A 43 0.06 -2.90 -6.23
N TYR A 44 0.77 -2.01 -5.56
CA TYR A 44 2.01 -2.34 -4.87
C TYR A 44 1.78 -3.37 -3.76
N ALA A 45 0.77 -3.15 -2.90
CA ALA A 45 0.44 -4.04 -1.80
C ALA A 45 -0.01 -5.43 -2.28
N MET A 46 -0.65 -5.53 -3.45
CA MET A 46 -1.06 -6.81 -4.06
C MET A 46 0.10 -7.61 -4.68
N ASP A 47 1.28 -7.05 -4.77
CA ASP A 47 2.50 -7.68 -5.30
C ASP A 47 2.35 -8.26 -6.71
N ASN A 48 2.40 -7.40 -7.69
CA ASN A 48 2.33 -7.74 -9.12
C ASN A 48 0.99 -8.39 -9.57
N PRO A 49 -0.16 -7.78 -9.28
CA PRO A 49 -1.45 -8.30 -9.72
C PRO A 49 -1.62 -8.14 -11.24
N THR A 50 -2.53 -8.93 -11.79
CA THR A 50 -3.10 -8.64 -13.11
C THR A 50 -4.08 -7.47 -13.05
N VAL A 51 -4.45 -6.90 -14.20
CA VAL A 51 -5.51 -5.86 -14.26
C VAL A 51 -6.84 -6.40 -13.73
N SER A 52 -7.15 -7.67 -14.04
CA SER A 52 -8.38 -8.32 -13.58
C SER A 52 -8.43 -8.50 -12.06
N GLU A 53 -7.32 -8.93 -11.45
CA GLU A 53 -7.21 -9.05 -9.99
C GLU A 53 -7.35 -7.70 -9.31
N PHE A 54 -6.67 -6.67 -9.81
CA PHE A 54 -6.82 -5.31 -9.32
C PHE A 54 -8.26 -4.79 -9.44
N ALA A 55 -8.90 -4.99 -10.60
CA ALA A 55 -10.28 -4.58 -10.83
C ALA A 55 -11.25 -5.27 -9.86
N ALA A 56 -11.08 -6.58 -9.64
CA ALA A 56 -11.89 -7.36 -8.71
C ALA A 56 -11.72 -6.87 -7.27
N PHE A 57 -10.50 -6.61 -6.84
CA PHE A 57 -10.20 -6.13 -5.49
C PHE A 57 -10.88 -4.80 -5.17
N ILE A 58 -10.78 -3.82 -6.07
CA ILE A 58 -11.42 -2.50 -5.87
C ILE A 58 -12.87 -2.43 -6.37
N GLN A 59 -13.42 -3.55 -6.85
CA GLN A 59 -14.81 -3.68 -7.30
C GLN A 59 -15.21 -2.69 -8.41
N ILE A 60 -14.36 -2.53 -9.42
CA ILE A 60 -14.65 -1.74 -10.61
C ILE A 60 -14.64 -2.62 -11.86
N SER A 61 -15.20 -2.10 -12.96
CA SER A 61 -15.16 -2.79 -14.25
C SER A 61 -13.75 -2.90 -14.81
N SER A 62 -13.46 -3.97 -15.56
CA SER A 62 -12.16 -4.17 -16.21
C SER A 62 -11.76 -3.00 -17.12
N PRO A 63 -12.65 -2.39 -17.95
CA PRO A 63 -12.31 -1.20 -18.72
C PRO A 63 -11.93 0.00 -17.86
N ASN A 64 -12.60 0.22 -16.75
CA ASN A 64 -12.30 1.31 -15.81
C ASN A 64 -10.94 1.09 -15.14
N ALA A 65 -10.66 -0.14 -14.69
CA ALA A 65 -9.35 -0.51 -14.16
C ALA A 65 -8.23 -0.31 -15.19
N ALA A 66 -8.43 -0.78 -16.43
CA ALA A 66 -7.47 -0.61 -17.53
C ALA A 66 -7.19 0.88 -17.82
N TYR A 67 -8.19 1.74 -17.77
CA TYR A 67 -8.01 3.18 -17.95
C TYR A 67 -7.09 3.77 -16.87
N LYS A 68 -7.32 3.44 -15.60
CA LYS A 68 -6.48 3.89 -14.47
C LYS A 68 -5.05 3.36 -14.57
N VAL A 69 -4.90 2.07 -14.88
CA VAL A 69 -3.60 1.42 -15.09
C VAL A 69 -2.83 2.06 -16.24
N ASN A 70 -3.47 2.28 -17.38
CA ASN A 70 -2.84 2.89 -18.54
C ASN A 70 -2.37 4.33 -18.26
N SER A 71 -3.13 5.10 -17.45
CA SER A 71 -2.70 6.42 -16.99
C SER A 71 -1.41 6.34 -16.17
N LEU A 72 -1.34 5.40 -15.23
CA LEU A 72 -0.15 5.17 -14.39
C LEU A 72 1.06 4.70 -15.22
N ILE A 73 0.85 3.84 -16.21
CA ILE A 73 1.90 3.41 -17.15
C ILE A 73 2.42 4.59 -17.96
N LYS A 74 1.53 5.40 -18.54
CA LYS A 74 1.88 6.59 -19.31
C LYS A 74 2.69 7.60 -18.48
N LYS A 75 2.41 7.71 -17.21
CA LYS A 75 3.13 8.59 -16.27
C LYS A 75 4.45 7.98 -15.75
N GLY A 76 4.74 6.72 -16.08
CA GLY A 76 5.98 6.03 -15.76
C GLY A 76 6.03 5.39 -14.36
N TYR A 77 4.89 5.22 -13.68
CA TYR A 77 4.83 4.61 -12.34
C TYR A 77 4.57 3.10 -12.36
N LEU A 78 3.98 2.59 -13.43
CA LEU A 78 3.72 1.17 -13.65
C LEU A 78 4.28 0.69 -14.98
N ARG A 79 4.54 -0.61 -15.07
CA ARG A 79 4.79 -1.33 -16.31
C ARG A 79 4.02 -2.65 -16.33
N LYS A 80 3.69 -3.14 -17.54
CA LYS A 80 3.15 -4.48 -17.76
C LYS A 80 4.30 -5.44 -18.03
N VAL A 81 4.31 -6.56 -17.34
CA VAL A 81 5.27 -7.64 -17.54
C VAL A 81 4.53 -8.90 -17.92
N GLN A 82 4.89 -9.49 -19.04
CA GLN A 82 4.29 -10.73 -19.52
C GLN A 82 4.66 -11.89 -18.58
N SER A 83 3.67 -12.72 -18.22
CA SER A 83 3.90 -13.92 -17.43
C SER A 83 4.78 -14.91 -18.18
N GLU A 84 5.71 -15.56 -17.49
CA GLU A 84 6.53 -16.64 -18.05
C GLU A 84 5.71 -17.91 -18.27
N ASN A 85 4.69 -18.13 -17.45
CA ASN A 85 3.86 -19.34 -17.47
C ASN A 85 2.71 -19.26 -18.48
N ASP A 86 2.12 -18.09 -18.66
CA ASP A 86 1.06 -17.85 -19.66
C ASP A 86 1.31 -16.53 -20.39
N LYS A 87 1.69 -16.62 -21.66
CA LYS A 87 1.97 -15.48 -22.53
C LYS A 87 0.77 -14.57 -22.81
N ARG A 88 -0.43 -14.98 -22.39
CA ARG A 88 -1.65 -14.17 -22.50
C ARG A 88 -1.87 -13.27 -21.30
N GLU A 89 -1.16 -13.56 -20.20
CA GLU A 89 -1.30 -12.88 -18.93
C GLU A 89 -0.19 -11.85 -18.74
N PHE A 90 -0.57 -10.65 -18.27
CA PHE A 90 0.34 -9.58 -17.93
C PHE A 90 0.13 -9.16 -16.48
N HIS A 91 1.23 -9.04 -15.74
CA HIS A 91 1.25 -8.54 -14.39
C HIS A 91 1.66 -7.07 -14.36
N LEU A 92 1.19 -6.37 -13.34
CA LEU A 92 1.51 -4.97 -13.09
C LEU A 92 2.66 -4.87 -12.11
N GLU A 93 3.75 -4.24 -12.51
CA GLU A 93 4.88 -3.95 -11.63
C GLU A 93 5.05 -2.44 -11.47
N VAL A 94 5.36 -2.03 -10.24
CA VAL A 94 5.76 -0.64 -9.97
C VAL A 94 7.18 -0.39 -10.48
N THR A 95 7.45 0.84 -10.88
CA THR A 95 8.76 1.26 -11.37
C THR A 95 9.61 1.88 -10.26
N GLU A 96 10.92 2.07 -10.49
CA GLU A 96 11.80 2.81 -9.58
C GLU A 96 11.25 4.19 -9.24
N LYS A 97 10.60 4.86 -10.18
CA LYS A 97 9.97 6.16 -9.94
C LYS A 97 8.92 6.11 -8.82
N TYR A 98 8.16 5.01 -8.73
CA TYR A 98 7.23 4.80 -7.63
C TYR A 98 7.95 4.41 -6.33
N LEU A 99 8.96 3.55 -6.40
CA LEU A 99 9.71 3.11 -5.21
C LEU A 99 10.38 4.27 -4.49
N ASP A 100 10.95 5.21 -5.22
CA ASP A 100 11.50 6.45 -4.65
C ASP A 100 10.42 7.24 -3.90
N TYR A 101 9.20 7.29 -4.46
CA TYR A 101 8.05 7.91 -3.81
C TYR A 101 7.57 7.13 -2.57
N TYR A 102 7.45 5.81 -2.69
CA TYR A 102 6.96 4.92 -1.62
C TYR A 102 7.86 4.96 -0.38
N ASN A 103 9.16 4.91 -0.57
CA ASN A 103 10.13 4.98 0.52
C ASN A 103 9.95 6.25 1.37
N ILE A 104 9.63 7.38 0.75
CA ILE A 104 9.34 8.63 1.47
C ILE A 104 7.99 8.52 2.20
N SER A 105 6.98 7.86 1.63
CA SER A 105 5.65 7.70 2.23
C SER A 105 5.68 6.82 3.48
N ASN A 106 6.44 5.73 3.46
CA ASN A 106 6.54 4.79 4.58
C ASN A 106 7.49 5.25 5.68
N SER A 107 8.28 6.29 5.45
CA SER A 107 9.24 6.81 6.44
C SER A 107 8.60 7.14 7.79
N TYR A 108 7.34 7.56 7.81
CA TYR A 108 6.63 7.86 9.07
C TYR A 108 6.29 6.60 9.88
N VAL A 109 5.95 5.50 9.23
CA VAL A 109 5.74 4.22 9.90
C VAL A 109 7.05 3.76 10.53
N ASP A 110 8.15 3.81 9.77
CA ASP A 110 9.48 3.46 10.25
C ASP A 110 9.92 4.34 11.43
N GLU A 111 9.64 5.63 11.36
CA GLU A 111 9.94 6.58 12.44
C GLU A 111 9.16 6.22 13.71
N VAL A 112 7.86 5.90 13.61
CA VAL A 112 7.03 5.48 14.75
C VAL A 112 7.54 4.15 15.31
N VAL A 113 7.87 3.17 14.46
CA VAL A 113 8.45 1.89 14.89
C VAL A 113 9.77 2.09 15.64
N ASN A 114 10.65 2.95 15.15
CA ASN A 114 11.90 3.26 15.83
C ASN A 114 11.66 3.93 17.19
N ARG A 115 10.69 4.81 17.31
CA ARG A 115 10.30 5.40 18.61
C ARG A 115 9.76 4.36 19.58
N ILE A 116 8.96 3.39 19.09
CA ILE A 116 8.46 2.26 19.88
C ILE A 116 9.65 1.42 20.37
N LYS A 117 10.57 1.02 19.49
CA LYS A 117 11.76 0.25 19.85
C LYS A 117 12.65 0.94 20.91
N ASN A 118 12.71 2.27 20.89
CA ASN A 118 13.48 3.04 21.84
C ASN A 118 12.75 3.26 23.19
N ARG A 119 11.44 3.03 23.25
CA ARG A 119 10.61 3.31 24.43
C ARG A 119 10.31 2.09 25.26
N PHE A 120 10.21 0.92 24.66
CA PHE A 120 9.78 -0.34 25.27
C PHE A 120 10.92 -1.34 25.38
N ASP A 121 10.86 -2.23 26.37
CA ASP A 121 11.85 -3.29 26.55
C ASP A 121 11.62 -4.49 25.59
N GLY A 122 12.55 -5.46 25.60
CA GLY A 122 12.49 -6.60 24.68
C GLY A 122 11.24 -7.46 24.84
N LYS A 123 10.76 -7.68 26.08
CA LYS A 123 9.55 -8.49 26.34
C LYS A 123 8.27 -7.78 25.88
N GLU A 124 8.21 -6.48 26.10
CA GLU A 124 7.10 -5.64 25.64
C GLU A 124 7.05 -5.61 24.11
N LEU A 125 8.21 -5.54 23.44
CA LEU A 125 8.32 -5.57 21.98
C LEU A 125 7.93 -6.94 21.40
N GLU A 126 8.36 -8.03 22.00
CA GLU A 126 7.98 -9.39 21.59
C GLU A 126 6.47 -9.60 21.71
N LEU A 127 5.84 -9.16 22.81
CA LEU A 127 4.40 -9.24 22.98
C LEU A 127 3.66 -8.37 21.96
N LEU A 128 4.13 -7.15 21.69
CA LEU A 128 3.54 -6.27 20.71
C LEU A 128 3.61 -6.88 19.30
N GLU A 129 4.76 -7.44 18.93
CA GLU A 129 4.95 -8.11 17.64
C GLU A 129 4.00 -9.31 17.48
N GLU A 130 3.86 -10.14 18.51
CA GLU A 130 2.94 -11.29 18.52
C GLU A 130 1.48 -10.84 18.32
N VAL A 131 1.04 -9.82 19.09
CA VAL A 131 -0.31 -9.25 18.96
C VAL A 131 -0.56 -8.71 17.56
N LEU A 132 0.39 -7.99 16.98
CA LEU A 132 0.24 -7.44 15.64
C LEU A 132 0.20 -8.54 14.57
N LYS A 133 1.01 -9.59 14.69
CA LYS A 133 0.99 -10.75 13.76
C LYS A 133 -0.34 -11.49 13.80
N ILE A 134 -0.83 -11.80 15.00
CA ILE A 134 -2.15 -12.44 15.17
C ILE A 134 -3.25 -11.53 14.61
N THR A 135 -3.17 -10.24 14.89
CA THR A 135 -4.18 -9.29 14.38
C THR A 135 -4.20 -9.27 12.86
N ALA A 136 -3.04 -9.20 12.22
CA ALA A 136 -2.95 -9.13 10.76
C ALA A 136 -3.45 -10.42 10.08
N VAL A 137 -3.11 -11.60 10.62
CA VAL A 137 -3.40 -12.89 9.98
C VAL A 137 -4.79 -13.42 10.35
N ASP A 138 -5.11 -13.41 11.65
CA ASP A 138 -6.29 -14.13 12.16
C ASP A 138 -7.49 -13.21 12.37
N LEU A 139 -7.25 -11.93 12.70
CA LEU A 139 -8.32 -11.02 13.10
C LEU A 139 -8.69 -9.98 12.01
N MET A 140 -8.00 -10.03 10.85
CA MET A 140 -8.30 -9.22 9.67
C MET A 140 -8.46 -10.10 8.41
N PRO A 141 -9.34 -11.13 8.45
CA PRO A 141 -9.45 -12.13 7.38
C PRO A 141 -9.98 -11.54 6.07
N GLU A 142 -10.59 -10.35 6.09
CA GLU A 142 -11.18 -9.70 4.91
C GLU A 142 -10.15 -9.40 3.82
N LEU A 143 -8.87 -9.28 4.19
CA LEU A 143 -7.79 -8.99 3.25
C LEU A 143 -6.90 -10.22 2.95
N ASN A 144 -7.24 -11.39 3.49
CA ASN A 144 -6.48 -12.63 3.24
C ASN A 144 -6.61 -13.14 1.78
N GLU A 145 -7.48 -12.53 0.97
CA GLU A 145 -7.48 -12.73 -0.49
C GLU A 145 -6.19 -12.27 -1.17
N ILE A 146 -5.45 -11.36 -0.52
CA ILE A 146 -4.09 -11.00 -0.90
C ILE A 146 -3.14 -11.90 -0.12
N GLU A 147 -2.62 -12.95 -0.77
CA GLU A 147 -1.78 -13.97 -0.11
C GLU A 147 -0.55 -13.39 0.58
N ASN A 148 0.07 -12.38 -0.01
CA ASN A 148 1.27 -11.71 0.53
C ASN A 148 1.15 -10.20 0.33
N ILE A 149 0.70 -9.49 1.37
CA ILE A 149 0.71 -8.03 1.34
C ILE A 149 2.16 -7.53 1.37
N LYS A 150 2.54 -6.82 0.32
CA LYS A 150 3.85 -6.20 0.25
C LYS A 150 3.88 -4.91 1.08
N VAL A 151 4.84 -4.81 1.98
CA VAL A 151 5.02 -3.70 2.92
C VAL A 151 6.40 -3.06 2.77
#